data_1a9f0e7338a411e695ee406631246106
#
_entry.id   1a9f0e7338a411e695ee406631246106
#
_cell.length_a   1.000
_cell.length_b   1.000
_cell.length_c   1.000
_cell.angle_alpha   90.00
_cell.angle_beta   90.00
_cell.angle_gamma   90.00
#
_symmetry.space_group_name_H-M   'P 1'
#
loop_
_entity.id
_entity.type
_entity.pdbx_description
1 polymer ?
#
loop_
_entity_poly.entity_id
_entity_poly.type
_entity_poly.pdbx_seq_one_letter_code
_entity_poly.pdbx_strand_id
1 'polypeptide(L)'
;MTETAVQPQGLLRRAMDSMQLPKSRTKCFFLFLLSVFFTYAGFHHLFVPDFYVSIMPPWVPWHLELVYLSGVFEVMGGVGVLIPRFRAMAGTGLVALLIAVYPANLHMAFNPHLFPDIPLTALYVRLALQFLAFYWAYTV
;
A
#
# COMPACT_ATOMS: atom_id res chain seq x y z
N MET A 1 48.22 -6.83 16.33
CA MET A 1 46.96 -6.05 16.12
C MET A 1 46.17 -6.79 15.08
N THR A 2 45.19 -7.60 15.51
CA THR A 2 44.34 -8.37 14.61
C THR A 2 43.06 -7.56 14.38
N GLU A 3 42.98 -6.96 13.20
CA GLU A 3 41.83 -6.25 12.69
C GLU A 3 40.71 -7.30 12.43
N THR A 4 39.73 -7.37 13.33
CA THR A 4 38.56 -8.21 13.16
C THR A 4 37.69 -7.61 12.06
N ALA A 5 37.87 -8.07 10.83
CA ALA A 5 37.00 -7.77 9.72
C ALA A 5 35.55 -8.12 10.11
N VAL A 6 34.69 -7.11 10.32
CA VAL A 6 33.27 -7.30 10.58
C VAL A 6 32.65 -7.92 9.34
N GLN A 7 32.31 -9.20 9.42
CA GLN A 7 31.69 -9.91 8.31
C GLN A 7 30.35 -9.25 7.93
N PRO A 8 30.14 -8.89 6.67
CA PRO A 8 28.91 -8.23 6.22
C PRO A 8 27.63 -9.02 6.50
N GLN A 9 27.73 -10.35 6.62
CA GLN A 9 26.63 -11.22 7.04
C GLN A 9 26.12 -10.95 8.47
N GLY A 10 26.97 -10.44 9.35
CA GLY A 10 26.59 -10.06 10.71
C GLY A 10 25.76 -8.80 10.80
N LEU A 11 26.00 -7.83 9.92
CA LEU A 11 25.23 -6.58 9.85
C LEU A 11 23.81 -6.83 9.32
N LEU A 12 23.66 -7.63 8.27
CA LEU A 12 22.36 -8.01 7.71
C LEU A 12 21.53 -8.79 8.73
N ARG A 13 22.12 -9.75 9.43
CA ARG A 13 21.43 -10.49 10.52
C ARG A 13 20.97 -9.55 11.62
N ARG A 14 21.83 -8.66 12.10
CA ARG A 14 21.48 -7.68 13.15
C ARG A 14 20.34 -6.75 12.70
N ALA A 15 20.37 -6.30 11.45
CA ALA A 15 19.30 -5.49 10.88
C ALA A 15 17.98 -6.28 10.80
N MET A 16 18.00 -7.54 10.37
CA MET A 16 16.83 -8.41 10.34
C MET A 16 16.29 -8.72 11.75
N ASP A 17 17.17 -8.95 12.71
CA ASP A 17 16.78 -9.18 14.11
C ASP A 17 16.19 -7.92 14.75
N SER A 18 16.71 -6.74 14.41
CA SER A 18 16.17 -5.46 14.88
C SER A 18 14.78 -5.15 14.28
N MET A 19 14.48 -5.66 13.09
CA MET A 19 13.18 -5.52 12.43
C MET A 19 12.11 -6.46 13.01
N GLN A 20 12.46 -7.37 13.93
CA GLN A 20 11.55 -8.39 14.48
C GLN A 20 10.66 -9.01 13.40
N LEU A 21 11.28 -9.41 12.28
CA LEU A 21 10.56 -9.97 11.15
C LEU A 21 9.89 -11.28 11.54
N PRO A 22 8.76 -11.63 10.91
CA PRO A 22 8.10 -12.90 11.15
C PRO A 22 9.07 -14.07 10.94
N LYS A 23 9.08 -15.04 11.83
CA LYS A 23 9.97 -16.23 11.74
C LYS A 23 9.73 -17.06 10.47
N SER A 24 8.55 -16.97 9.88
CA SER A 24 8.20 -17.63 8.62
C SER A 24 8.71 -16.83 7.44
N ARG A 25 9.51 -17.45 6.58
CA ARG A 25 10.00 -16.85 5.32
C ARG A 25 8.85 -16.38 4.43
N THR A 26 7.76 -17.14 4.36
CA THR A 26 6.57 -16.79 3.60
C THR A 26 5.92 -15.51 4.13
N LYS A 27 5.73 -15.39 5.45
CA LYS A 27 5.17 -14.17 6.05
C LYS A 27 6.08 -12.95 5.82
N CYS A 28 7.39 -13.14 5.93
CA CYS A 28 8.37 -12.10 5.66
C CYS A 28 8.29 -11.62 4.20
N PHE A 29 8.21 -12.54 3.25
CA PHE A 29 8.05 -12.23 1.83
C PHE A 29 6.77 -11.42 1.56
N PHE A 30 5.63 -11.85 2.10
CA PHE A 30 4.37 -11.13 1.93
C PHE A 30 4.37 -9.76 2.62
N LEU A 31 5.06 -9.61 3.75
CA LEU A 31 5.23 -8.31 4.41
C LEU A 31 6.02 -7.32 3.53
N PHE A 32 7.13 -7.77 2.94
CA PHE A 32 7.91 -6.95 2.01
C PHE A 32 7.12 -6.61 0.74
N LEU A 33 6.41 -7.58 0.19
CA LEU A 33 5.58 -7.36 -1.00
C LEU A 33 4.47 -6.33 -0.73
N LEU A 34 3.82 -6.40 0.44
CA LEU A 34 2.83 -5.43 0.89
C LEU A 34 3.45 -4.02 0.98
N SER A 35 4.61 -3.93 1.63
CA SER A 35 5.33 -2.66 1.76
C SER A 35 5.66 -2.04 0.40
N VAL A 36 6.23 -2.83 -0.51
CA VAL A 36 6.58 -2.37 -1.87
C VAL A 36 5.33 -1.94 -2.63
N PHE A 37 4.25 -2.73 -2.55
CA PHE A 37 3.00 -2.43 -3.23
C PHE A 37 2.41 -1.09 -2.79
N PHE A 38 2.22 -0.87 -1.49
CA PHE A 38 1.64 0.38 -0.99
C PHE A 38 2.57 1.58 -1.15
N THR A 39 3.88 1.39 -0.99
CA THR A 39 4.85 2.46 -1.23
C THR A 39 4.83 2.89 -2.69
N TYR A 40 4.82 1.94 -3.62
CA TYR A 40 4.72 2.23 -5.05
C TYR A 40 3.38 2.91 -5.39
N ALA A 41 2.26 2.38 -4.90
CA ALA A 41 0.93 2.96 -5.12
C ALA A 41 0.86 4.40 -4.60
N GLY A 42 1.39 4.66 -3.40
CA GLY A 42 1.44 6.00 -2.83
C GLY A 42 2.27 6.98 -3.66
N PHE A 43 3.43 6.58 -4.13
CA PHE A 43 4.21 7.40 -5.06
C PHE A 43 3.46 7.64 -6.38
N HIS A 44 2.76 6.64 -6.90
CA HIS A 44 1.96 6.79 -8.11
C HIS A 44 0.84 7.82 -7.93
N HIS A 45 0.19 7.87 -6.75
CA HIS A 45 -0.78 8.94 -6.42
C HIS A 45 -0.14 10.34 -6.44
N LEU A 46 1.11 10.45 -5.97
CA LEU A 46 1.81 11.73 -5.90
C LEU A 46 2.31 12.23 -7.27
N PHE A 47 2.74 11.31 -8.15
CA PHE A 47 3.32 11.66 -9.46
C PHE A 47 2.32 11.63 -10.61
N VAL A 48 1.21 10.90 -10.49
CA VAL A 48 0.16 10.79 -11.52
C VAL A 48 -1.23 11.04 -10.90
N PRO A 49 -1.44 12.20 -10.27
CA PRO A 49 -2.68 12.48 -9.54
C PRO A 49 -3.91 12.55 -10.45
N ASP A 50 -3.76 13.01 -11.69
CA ASP A 50 -4.86 13.27 -12.63
C ASP A 50 -5.71 12.01 -12.87
N PHE A 51 -5.07 10.84 -12.97
CA PHE A 51 -5.77 9.56 -13.10
C PHE A 51 -6.68 9.32 -11.90
N TYR A 52 -6.18 9.53 -10.69
CA TYR A 52 -6.94 9.28 -9.46
C TYR A 52 -8.05 10.30 -9.24
N VAL A 53 -7.82 11.57 -9.60
CA VAL A 53 -8.84 12.60 -9.59
C VAL A 53 -9.98 12.25 -10.54
N SER A 54 -9.66 11.74 -11.74
CA SER A 54 -10.67 11.39 -12.75
C SER A 54 -11.61 10.26 -12.35
N ILE A 55 -11.17 9.37 -11.45
CA ILE A 55 -11.98 8.24 -10.98
C ILE A 55 -12.77 8.53 -9.70
N MET A 56 -12.56 9.69 -9.09
CA MET A 56 -13.29 10.06 -7.86
C MET A 56 -14.76 10.39 -8.15
N PRO A 57 -15.67 9.97 -7.26
CA PRO A 57 -17.07 10.35 -7.37
C PRO A 57 -17.23 11.88 -7.31
N PRO A 58 -18.11 12.49 -8.14
CA PRO A 58 -18.25 13.95 -8.22
C PRO A 58 -18.76 14.59 -6.92
N TRP A 59 -19.39 13.83 -6.05
CA TRP A 59 -19.87 14.30 -4.74
C TRP A 59 -18.80 14.41 -3.66
N VAL A 60 -17.60 13.86 -3.90
CA VAL A 60 -16.47 13.98 -2.98
C VAL A 60 -15.83 15.36 -3.16
N PRO A 61 -15.64 16.16 -2.11
CA PRO A 61 -14.92 17.43 -2.22
C PRO A 61 -13.40 17.21 -2.25
N TRP A 62 -12.64 18.25 -2.67
CA TRP A 62 -11.18 18.32 -2.60
C TRP A 62 -10.46 17.11 -3.23
N HIS A 63 -10.83 16.77 -4.45
CA HIS A 63 -10.32 15.59 -5.16
C HIS A 63 -8.79 15.51 -5.14
N LEU A 64 -8.10 16.60 -5.55
CA LEU A 64 -6.65 16.61 -5.67
C LEU A 64 -5.95 16.45 -4.31
N GLU A 65 -6.44 17.19 -3.30
CA GLU A 65 -5.89 17.13 -1.95
C GLU A 65 -6.06 15.76 -1.33
N LEU A 66 -7.21 15.12 -1.54
CA LEU A 66 -7.47 13.76 -1.04
C LEU A 66 -6.62 12.72 -1.75
N VAL A 67 -6.35 12.90 -3.05
CA VAL A 67 -5.42 12.02 -3.80
C VAL A 67 -4.01 12.13 -3.22
N TYR A 68 -3.50 13.35 -3.00
CA TYR A 68 -2.19 13.52 -2.38
C TYR A 68 -2.14 12.98 -0.95
N LEU A 69 -3.17 13.24 -0.17
CA LEU A 69 -3.25 12.75 1.21
C LEU A 69 -3.25 11.23 1.27
N SER A 70 -4.01 10.56 0.40
CA SER A 70 -4.01 9.10 0.31
C SER A 70 -2.64 8.56 -0.09
N GLY A 71 -1.97 9.19 -1.07
CA GLY A 71 -0.62 8.82 -1.48
C GLY A 71 0.39 8.90 -0.35
N VAL A 72 0.36 9.97 0.44
CA VAL A 72 1.22 10.11 1.63
C VAL A 72 0.94 9.01 2.66
N PHE A 73 -0.33 8.72 2.97
CA PHE A 73 -0.68 7.66 3.90
C PHE A 73 -0.32 6.27 3.39
N GLU A 74 -0.41 6.02 2.09
CA GLU A 74 0.03 4.77 1.48
C GLU A 74 1.54 4.56 1.64
N VAL A 75 2.35 5.58 1.36
CA VAL A 75 3.80 5.53 1.58
C VAL A 75 4.13 5.32 3.05
N MET A 76 3.50 6.09 3.94
CA MET A 76 3.71 5.94 5.39
C MET A 76 3.31 4.55 5.89
N GLY A 77 2.18 4.03 5.42
CA GLY A 77 1.70 2.69 5.75
C GLY A 77 2.62 1.61 5.20
N GLY A 78 2.99 1.72 3.91
CA GLY A 78 3.90 0.78 3.25
C GLY A 78 5.27 0.68 3.91
N VAL A 79 5.87 1.80 4.31
CA VAL A 79 7.13 1.83 5.07
C VAL A 79 6.89 1.41 6.53
N GLY A 80 5.81 1.87 7.14
CA GLY A 80 5.49 1.64 8.54
C GLY A 80 5.30 0.16 8.90
N VAL A 81 4.78 -0.67 7.99
CA VAL A 81 4.61 -2.12 8.24
C VAL A 81 5.95 -2.86 8.40
N LEU A 82 7.04 -2.30 7.88
CA LEU A 82 8.38 -2.88 8.06
C LEU A 82 8.96 -2.57 9.44
N ILE A 83 8.48 -1.52 10.10
CA ILE A 83 8.99 -1.08 11.40
C ILE A 83 8.18 -1.78 12.50
N PRO A 84 8.78 -2.65 13.32
CA PRO A 84 8.06 -3.49 14.29
C PRO A 84 7.13 -2.70 15.23
N ARG A 85 7.63 -1.56 15.71
CA ARG A 85 6.90 -0.68 16.62
C ARG A 85 5.62 -0.10 16.01
N PHE A 86 5.62 0.14 14.70
CA PHE A 86 4.53 0.79 13.98
C PHE A 86 3.73 -0.18 13.11
N ARG A 87 4.14 -1.44 13.00
CA ARG A 87 3.55 -2.43 12.08
C ARG A 87 2.04 -2.54 12.22
N ALA A 88 1.55 -2.81 13.43
CA ALA A 88 0.11 -2.95 13.68
C ALA A 88 -0.66 -1.65 13.38
N MET A 89 -0.11 -0.50 13.77
CA MET A 89 -0.72 0.79 13.49
C MET A 89 -0.73 1.09 11.99
N ALA A 90 0.35 0.80 11.29
CA ALA A 90 0.46 0.98 9.85
C ALA A 90 -0.51 0.05 9.09
N GLY A 91 -0.60 -1.22 9.48
CA GLY A 91 -1.58 -2.17 8.93
C GLY A 91 -3.01 -1.69 9.12
N THR A 92 -3.37 -1.28 10.33
CA THR A 92 -4.70 -0.71 10.62
C THR A 92 -4.95 0.58 9.83
N GLY A 93 -3.95 1.45 9.70
CA GLY A 93 -4.03 2.67 8.89
C GLY A 93 -4.26 2.39 7.42
N LEU A 94 -3.57 1.39 6.85
CA LEU A 94 -3.80 0.93 5.46
C LEU A 94 -5.20 0.36 5.27
N VAL A 95 -5.72 -0.40 6.24
CA VAL A 95 -7.10 -0.88 6.22
C VAL A 95 -8.09 0.28 6.19
N ALA A 96 -7.92 1.26 7.07
CA ALA A 96 -8.78 2.45 7.10
C ALA A 96 -8.70 3.25 5.79
N LEU A 97 -7.51 3.38 5.22
CA LEU A 97 -7.30 4.05 3.94
C LEU A 97 -7.99 3.32 2.79
N LEU A 98 -7.89 1.98 2.73
CA LEU A 98 -8.59 1.17 1.73
C LEU A 98 -10.11 1.33 1.81
N ILE A 99 -10.67 1.45 3.02
CA ILE A 99 -12.09 1.76 3.22
C ILE A 99 -12.41 3.15 2.66
N ALA A 100 -11.56 4.14 2.94
CA ALA A 100 -11.78 5.52 2.50
C ALA A 100 -11.71 5.68 0.97
N VAL A 101 -10.86 4.92 0.27
CA VAL A 101 -10.74 4.96 -1.20
C VAL A 101 -11.72 4.02 -1.92
N TYR A 102 -12.42 3.15 -1.18
CA TYR A 102 -13.38 2.20 -1.75
C TYR A 102 -14.47 2.85 -2.62
N PRO A 103 -15.06 4.02 -2.24
CA PRO A 103 -16.05 4.71 -3.07
C PRO A 103 -15.56 5.04 -4.48
N ALA A 104 -14.28 5.37 -4.67
CA ALA A 104 -13.73 5.64 -6.00
C ALA A 104 -13.71 4.38 -6.87
N ASN A 105 -13.33 3.23 -6.33
CA ASN A 105 -13.34 1.97 -7.06
C ASN A 105 -14.77 1.48 -7.35
N LEU A 106 -15.72 1.71 -6.44
CA LEU A 106 -17.14 1.46 -6.70
C LEU A 106 -17.69 2.36 -7.79
N HIS A 107 -17.34 3.65 -7.78
CA HIS A 107 -17.77 4.61 -8.79
C HIS A 107 -17.35 4.15 -10.18
N MET A 108 -16.10 3.73 -10.34
CA MET A 108 -15.63 3.16 -11.61
C MET A 108 -16.40 1.91 -12.04
N ALA A 109 -16.62 0.97 -11.13
CA ALA A 109 -17.28 -0.30 -11.43
C ALA A 109 -18.75 -0.12 -11.83
N PHE A 110 -19.44 0.86 -11.23
CA PHE A 110 -20.86 1.14 -11.53
C PHE A 110 -21.07 2.11 -12.70
N ASN A 111 -20.03 2.83 -13.12
CA ASN A 111 -20.10 3.80 -14.20
C ASN A 111 -19.07 3.51 -15.32
N PRO A 112 -19.04 2.28 -15.88
CA PRO A 112 -18.02 1.90 -16.87
C PRO A 112 -18.05 2.77 -18.13
N HIS A 113 -19.21 3.37 -18.46
CA HIS A 113 -19.36 4.27 -19.59
C HIS A 113 -18.53 5.57 -19.46
N LEU A 114 -18.14 5.96 -18.23
CA LEU A 114 -17.26 7.10 -17.99
C LEU A 114 -15.78 6.75 -18.23
N PHE A 115 -15.44 5.48 -18.35
CA PHE A 115 -14.08 4.96 -18.47
C PHE A 115 -13.93 4.05 -19.70
N PRO A 116 -14.21 4.57 -20.93
CA PRO A 116 -14.24 3.75 -22.15
C PRO A 116 -12.90 3.10 -22.49
N ASP A 117 -11.79 3.70 -22.06
CA ASP A 117 -10.43 3.19 -22.29
C ASP A 117 -10.04 2.04 -21.34
N ILE A 118 -10.86 1.77 -20.33
CA ILE A 118 -10.58 0.72 -19.34
C ILE A 118 -11.54 -0.44 -19.57
N PRO A 119 -11.04 -1.65 -19.87
CA PRO A 119 -11.89 -2.83 -20.03
C PRO A 119 -12.75 -3.09 -18.80
N LEU A 120 -14.01 -3.43 -19.00
CA LEU A 120 -14.98 -3.74 -17.93
C LEU A 120 -14.42 -4.79 -16.94
N THR A 121 -13.72 -5.80 -17.47
CA THR A 121 -13.06 -6.83 -16.68
C THR A 121 -12.03 -6.22 -15.70
N ALA A 122 -11.26 -5.22 -16.14
CA ALA A 122 -10.26 -4.55 -15.31
C ALA A 122 -10.92 -3.76 -14.17
N LEU A 123 -12.09 -3.16 -14.38
CA LEU A 123 -12.84 -2.44 -13.34
C LEU A 123 -13.28 -3.41 -12.22
N TYR A 124 -13.80 -4.57 -12.58
CA TYR A 124 -14.22 -5.59 -11.59
C TYR A 124 -13.02 -6.27 -10.92
N VAL A 125 -11.92 -6.51 -11.66
CA VAL A 125 -10.68 -7.05 -11.08
C VAL A 125 -10.10 -6.08 -10.04
N ARG A 126 -10.09 -4.78 -10.31
CA ARG A 126 -9.66 -3.76 -9.31
C ARG A 126 -10.47 -3.87 -8.02
N LEU A 127 -11.79 -4.04 -8.13
CA LEU A 127 -12.66 -4.18 -6.97
C LEU A 127 -12.33 -5.45 -6.16
N ALA A 128 -12.13 -6.57 -6.85
CA ALA A 128 -11.72 -7.83 -6.20
C ALA A 128 -10.33 -7.73 -5.55
N LEU A 129 -9.37 -7.11 -6.22
CA LEU A 129 -8.01 -6.89 -5.69
C LEU A 129 -8.02 -5.99 -4.47
N GLN A 130 -8.96 -5.06 -4.34
CA GLN A 130 -9.10 -4.23 -3.16
C GLN A 130 -9.48 -5.04 -1.92
N PHE A 131 -10.37 -6.02 -2.05
CA PHE A 131 -10.69 -6.95 -0.94
C PHE A 131 -9.48 -7.79 -0.55
N LEU A 132 -8.68 -8.24 -1.54
CA LEU A 132 -7.45 -8.96 -1.28
C LEU A 132 -6.43 -8.07 -0.54
N ALA A 133 -6.25 -6.83 -0.97
CA ALA A 133 -5.38 -5.87 -0.32
C ALA A 133 -5.84 -5.53 1.11
N PHE A 134 -7.16 -5.43 1.32
CA PHE A 134 -7.77 -5.23 2.62
C PHE A 134 -7.44 -6.39 3.59
N TYR A 135 -7.70 -7.63 3.15
CA TYR A 135 -7.37 -8.82 3.94
C TYR A 135 -5.87 -8.89 4.24
N TRP A 136 -5.05 -8.59 3.25
CA TRP A 136 -3.60 -8.61 3.37
C TRP A 136 -3.09 -7.57 4.38
N ALA A 137 -3.55 -6.31 4.30
CA ALA A 137 -3.20 -5.26 5.26
C ALA A 137 -3.70 -5.58 6.68
N TYR A 138 -4.86 -6.27 6.79
CA TYR A 138 -5.40 -6.70 8.09
C TYR A 138 -4.56 -7.79 8.76
N THR A 139 -3.86 -8.64 8.02
CA THR A 139 -3.07 -9.77 8.55
C THR A 139 -1.67 -9.38 9.03
N VAL A 140 -1.27 -8.12 8.91
CA VAL A 140 0.03 -7.57 9.31
C VAL A 140 -0.03 -7.05 10.73
#